data_7b2ef583a187318288fc0c0665f66101
#
_entry.id   7b2ef583a187318288fc0c0665f66101
#
_cell.length_a   1.000
_cell.length_b   1.000
_cell.length_c   1.000
_cell.angle_alpha   90.00
_cell.angle_beta   90.00
_cell.angle_gamma   90.00
#
_symmetry.space_group_name_H-M   'P 1'
#
loop_
_entity.id
_entity.type
_entity.pdbx_description
1 polymer ?
#
loop_
_entity_poly.entity_id
_entity_poly.type
_entity_poly.pdbx_seq_one_letter_code
_entity_poly.pdbx_strand_id
1 'polypeptide(L)'
;MKIELFTFDLDGTLLDTAQDFLKAVNILREKYEIEEADFNEVRSRVSQGALSLATYALNAENTSPDQQEIYRQELLDIYEECCLDETTLFDGIEDVLNCLNDKKIKWGIMTNKPRRFAEGIVQSKLSA
;
A
#
# COMPACT_ATOMS: atom_id res chain seq x y z
N MET A 1 -20.33 18.95 17.66
CA MET A 1 -20.47 17.59 17.12
C MET A 1 -19.48 16.67 17.83
N LYS A 2 -19.94 15.54 18.31
CA LYS A 2 -19.08 14.56 18.97
C LYS A 2 -18.62 13.52 17.95
N ILE A 3 -17.32 13.34 17.82
CA ILE A 3 -16.74 12.33 16.93
C ILE A 3 -16.64 11.01 17.70
N GLU A 4 -17.27 9.95 17.18
CA GLU A 4 -17.28 8.63 17.80
C GLU A 4 -16.44 7.60 17.06
N LEU A 5 -16.14 7.87 15.78
CA LEU A 5 -15.39 6.94 14.93
C LEU A 5 -14.52 7.70 13.94
N PHE A 6 -13.25 7.30 13.85
CA PHE A 6 -12.34 7.70 12.77
C PHE A 6 -12.04 6.52 11.87
N THR A 7 -11.96 6.75 10.56
CA THR A 7 -11.47 5.74 9.62
C THR A 7 -10.24 6.28 8.88
N PHE A 8 -9.29 5.40 8.63
CA PHE A 8 -8.03 5.72 7.96
C PHE A 8 -7.83 4.80 6.76
N ASP A 9 -7.27 5.35 5.68
CA ASP A 9 -6.68 4.52 4.64
C ASP A 9 -5.36 3.93 5.16
N LEU A 10 -4.94 2.80 4.62
CA LEU A 10 -3.74 2.11 5.08
C LEU A 10 -2.48 2.58 4.35
N ASP A 11 -2.39 2.27 3.05
CA ASP A 11 -1.22 2.60 2.25
C ASP A 11 -1.14 4.10 1.98
N GLY A 12 -0.02 4.71 2.34
CA GLY A 12 0.18 6.14 2.13
C GLY A 12 -0.50 7.04 3.15
N THR A 13 -1.18 6.47 4.16
CA THR A 13 -1.82 7.22 5.24
C THR A 13 -1.31 6.77 6.60
N LEU A 14 -1.63 5.56 7.03
CA LEU A 14 -1.11 5.01 8.28
C LEU A 14 0.30 4.46 8.11
N LEU A 15 0.57 3.81 6.99
CA LEU A 15 1.83 3.11 6.72
C LEU A 15 2.52 3.66 5.49
N ASP A 16 3.82 3.85 5.61
CA ASP A 16 4.69 4.15 4.48
C ASP A 16 5.13 2.83 3.85
N THR A 17 4.35 2.37 2.86
CA THR A 17 4.59 1.12 2.14
C THR A 17 5.30 1.34 0.80
N ALA A 18 5.69 2.58 0.49
CA ALA A 18 6.23 2.93 -0.82
C ALA A 18 7.54 2.20 -1.15
N GLN A 19 8.42 1.96 -0.16
CA GLN A 19 9.68 1.25 -0.38
C GLN A 19 9.45 -0.19 -0.81
N ASP A 20 8.52 -0.89 -0.15
CA ASP A 20 8.21 -2.28 -0.50
C ASP A 20 7.53 -2.36 -1.85
N PHE A 21 6.64 -1.41 -2.18
CA PHE A 21 6.05 -1.34 -3.52
C PHE A 21 7.08 -1.00 -4.58
N LEU A 22 8.06 -0.15 -4.26
CA LEU A 22 9.16 0.14 -5.19
C LEU A 22 9.94 -1.13 -5.52
N LYS A 23 10.25 -1.95 -4.51
CA LYS A 23 10.91 -3.25 -4.72
C LYS A 23 10.08 -4.13 -5.64
N ALA A 24 8.79 -4.27 -5.35
CA ALA A 24 7.90 -5.12 -6.15
C ALA A 24 7.79 -4.63 -7.59
N VAL A 25 7.63 -3.32 -7.78
CA VAL A 25 7.55 -2.71 -9.11
C VAL A 25 8.84 -2.92 -9.91
N ASN A 26 9.99 -2.76 -9.26
CA ASN A 26 11.29 -2.95 -9.94
C ASN A 26 11.54 -4.42 -10.30
N ILE A 27 11.12 -5.36 -9.46
CA ILE A 27 11.18 -6.79 -9.79
C ILE A 27 10.31 -7.09 -11.02
N LEU A 28 9.11 -6.54 -11.06
CA LEU A 28 8.20 -6.72 -12.19
C LEU A 28 8.78 -6.09 -13.47
N ARG A 29 9.33 -4.89 -13.37
CA ARG A 29 9.97 -4.21 -14.50
C ARG A 29 11.16 -5.00 -15.02
N GLU A 30 12.00 -5.52 -14.14
CA GLU A 30 13.15 -6.35 -14.53
C GLU A 30 12.70 -7.57 -15.34
N LYS A 31 11.61 -8.22 -14.92
CA LYS A 31 11.05 -9.37 -15.63
C LYS A 31 10.68 -9.03 -17.08
N TYR A 32 10.25 -7.80 -17.35
CA TYR A 32 9.87 -7.33 -18.67
C TYR A 32 10.93 -6.45 -19.33
N GLU A 33 12.16 -6.45 -18.80
CA GLU A 33 13.30 -5.69 -19.32
C GLU A 33 13.04 -4.18 -19.41
N ILE A 34 12.37 -3.64 -18.39
CA ILE A 34 12.10 -2.20 -18.27
C ILE A 34 13.02 -1.62 -17.19
N GLU A 35 13.49 -0.39 -17.40
CA GLU A 35 14.36 0.32 -16.46
C GLU A 35 13.70 0.49 -15.08
N GLU A 36 14.51 0.76 -14.06
CA GLU A 36 14.01 0.98 -12.70
C GLU A 36 12.98 2.11 -12.63
N ALA A 37 12.01 1.95 -11.75
CA ALA A 37 10.95 2.92 -11.54
C ALA A 37 11.44 4.16 -10.78
N ASP A 38 10.78 5.29 -11.03
CA ASP A 38 10.96 6.49 -10.21
C ASP A 38 10.22 6.30 -8.88
N PHE A 39 10.93 6.44 -7.78
CA PHE A 39 10.36 6.29 -6.44
C PHE A 39 9.18 7.26 -6.21
N ASN A 40 9.28 8.50 -6.67
CA ASN A 40 8.22 9.49 -6.48
C ASN A 40 6.94 9.10 -7.23
N GLU A 41 7.08 8.52 -8.41
CA GLU A 41 5.93 8.00 -9.16
C GLU A 41 5.27 6.82 -8.44
N VAL A 42 6.08 5.91 -7.90
CA VAL A 42 5.55 4.79 -7.11
C VAL A 42 4.83 5.33 -5.86
N ARG A 43 5.47 6.22 -5.12
CA ARG A 43 4.90 6.82 -3.91
C ARG A 43 3.55 7.50 -4.20
N SER A 44 3.46 8.25 -5.29
CA SER A 44 2.23 8.95 -5.65
C SER A 44 1.07 8.01 -6.00
N ARG A 45 1.36 6.77 -6.38
CA ARG A 45 0.37 5.79 -6.82
C ARG A 45 -0.02 4.78 -5.74
N VAL A 46 0.70 4.74 -4.61
CA VAL A 46 0.47 3.76 -3.55
C VAL A 46 -0.97 3.79 -3.04
N SER A 47 -1.52 4.97 -2.79
CA SER A 47 -2.88 5.10 -2.29
C SER A 47 -3.96 4.80 -3.35
N GLN A 48 -3.58 4.78 -4.62
CA GLN A 48 -4.50 4.45 -5.72
C GLN A 48 -4.67 2.95 -5.92
N GLY A 49 -3.79 2.14 -5.32
CA GLY A 49 -3.91 0.69 -5.31
C GLY A 49 -3.02 -0.03 -6.32
N ALA A 50 -3.09 -1.36 -6.26
CA ALA A 50 -2.21 -2.23 -7.03
C ALA A 50 -2.42 -2.13 -8.55
N LEU A 51 -3.65 -1.85 -9.00
CA LEU A 51 -3.91 -1.70 -10.43
C LEU A 51 -3.16 -0.50 -11.00
N SER A 52 -3.19 0.64 -10.31
CA SER A 52 -2.46 1.84 -10.74
C SER A 52 -0.95 1.59 -10.76
N LEU A 53 -0.43 0.90 -9.74
CA LEU A 53 0.99 0.57 -9.67
C LEU A 53 1.41 -0.39 -10.78
N ALA A 54 0.61 -1.41 -11.07
CA ALA A 54 0.93 -2.38 -12.12
C ALA A 54 0.89 -1.73 -13.51
N THR A 55 -0.11 -0.89 -13.78
CA THR A 55 -0.20 -0.20 -15.07
C THR A 55 0.97 0.76 -15.28
N TYR A 56 1.37 1.47 -14.22
CA TYR A 56 2.57 2.30 -14.28
C TYR A 56 3.83 1.44 -14.53
N ALA A 57 3.98 0.36 -13.77
CA ALA A 57 5.17 -0.49 -13.82
C ALA A 57 5.46 -1.00 -15.24
N LEU A 58 4.43 -1.38 -15.98
CA LEU A 58 4.57 -1.98 -17.32
C LEU A 58 4.13 -1.06 -18.44
N ASN A 59 3.92 0.23 -18.16
CA ASN A 59 3.44 1.21 -19.13
C ASN A 59 2.17 0.73 -19.86
N ALA A 60 1.23 0.19 -19.08
CA ALA A 60 0.09 -0.56 -19.59
C ALA A 60 -1.23 0.25 -19.56
N GLU A 61 -1.17 1.57 -19.52
CA GLU A 61 -2.35 2.44 -19.44
C GLU A 61 -3.29 2.26 -20.64
N ASN A 62 -2.74 1.90 -21.80
CA ASN A 62 -3.51 1.71 -23.02
C ASN A 62 -3.77 0.23 -23.34
N THR A 63 -3.57 -0.65 -22.37
CA THR A 63 -3.78 -2.09 -22.53
C THR A 63 -5.22 -2.45 -22.13
N SER A 64 -5.70 -3.62 -22.54
CA SER A 64 -7.04 -4.06 -22.19
C SER A 64 -7.21 -4.25 -20.68
N PRO A 65 -8.42 -4.08 -20.13
CA PRO A 65 -8.67 -4.33 -18.70
C PRO A 65 -8.29 -5.75 -18.26
N ASP A 66 -8.50 -6.75 -19.11
CA ASP A 66 -8.14 -8.14 -18.79
C ASP A 66 -6.61 -8.29 -18.64
N GLN A 67 -5.84 -7.66 -19.51
CA GLN A 67 -4.38 -7.70 -19.43
C GLN A 67 -3.87 -6.91 -18.22
N GLN A 68 -4.50 -5.78 -17.91
CA GLN A 68 -4.16 -5.00 -16.72
C GLN A 68 -4.38 -5.80 -15.44
N GLU A 69 -5.44 -6.61 -15.37
CA GLU A 69 -5.69 -7.48 -14.23
C GLU A 69 -4.63 -8.56 -14.08
N ILE A 70 -4.14 -9.12 -15.19
CA ILE A 70 -3.03 -10.07 -15.16
C ILE A 70 -1.79 -9.41 -14.57
N TYR A 71 -1.46 -8.20 -15.00
CA TYR A 71 -0.32 -7.46 -14.46
C TYR A 71 -0.49 -7.12 -12.99
N ARG A 72 -1.70 -6.77 -12.59
CA ARG A 72 -2.01 -6.53 -11.18
C ARG A 72 -1.72 -7.76 -10.33
N GLN A 73 -2.16 -8.94 -10.78
CA GLN A 73 -1.90 -10.19 -10.06
C GLN A 73 -0.41 -10.52 -10.00
N GLU A 74 0.33 -10.30 -11.09
CA GLU A 74 1.77 -10.49 -11.08
C GLU A 74 2.45 -9.60 -10.03
N LEU A 75 2.06 -8.33 -9.96
CA LEU A 75 2.60 -7.41 -8.98
C LEU A 75 2.29 -7.85 -7.55
N LEU A 76 1.05 -8.28 -7.30
CA LEU A 76 0.64 -8.74 -5.97
C LEU A 76 1.38 -9.99 -5.54
N ASP A 77 1.64 -10.92 -6.45
CA ASP A 77 2.40 -12.13 -6.15
C ASP A 77 3.84 -11.78 -5.74
N ILE A 78 4.45 -10.84 -6.44
CA ILE A 78 5.79 -10.34 -6.09
C ILE A 78 5.75 -9.63 -4.74
N TYR A 79 4.77 -8.77 -4.54
CA TYR A 79 4.61 -7.99 -3.30
C TYR A 79 4.44 -8.89 -2.08
N GLU A 80 3.78 -10.03 -2.24
CA GLU A 80 3.59 -10.99 -1.15
C GLU A 80 4.93 -11.42 -0.52
N GLU A 81 5.98 -11.52 -1.34
CA GLU A 81 7.30 -11.92 -0.87
C GLU A 81 8.06 -10.80 -0.17
N CYS A 82 7.78 -9.53 -0.50
CA CYS A 82 8.50 -8.38 0.06
C CYS A 82 7.63 -7.48 0.96
N CYS A 83 6.42 -7.92 1.27
CA CYS A 83 5.50 -7.18 2.13
C CYS A 83 6.09 -7.05 3.54
N LEU A 84 6.13 -5.83 4.06
CA LEU A 84 6.63 -5.49 5.38
C LEU A 84 8.16 -5.42 5.54
N ASP A 85 8.93 -5.69 4.51
CA ASP A 85 10.41 -5.64 4.64
C ASP A 85 10.88 -4.26 5.14
N GLU A 86 10.37 -3.18 4.56
CA GLU A 86 10.76 -1.81 4.91
C GLU A 86 9.57 -0.93 5.27
N THR A 87 8.39 -1.51 5.44
CA THR A 87 7.18 -0.75 5.78
C THR A 87 7.26 -0.22 7.21
N THR A 88 6.97 1.06 7.38
CA THR A 88 6.94 1.74 8.67
C THR A 88 5.69 2.59 8.81
N LEU A 89 5.36 2.96 10.06
CA LEU A 89 4.34 3.98 10.30
C LEU A 89 4.88 5.34 9.88
N PHE A 90 4.02 6.19 9.31
CA PHE A 90 4.39 7.58 9.10
C PHE A 90 4.61 8.27 10.44
N ASP A 91 5.49 9.28 10.45
CA ASP A 91 5.77 10.08 11.65
C ASP A 91 4.48 10.67 12.20
N GLY A 92 4.30 10.59 13.51
CA GLY A 92 3.14 11.13 14.20
C GLY A 92 1.90 10.23 14.23
N ILE A 93 1.87 9.16 13.46
CA ILE A 93 0.69 8.25 13.42
C ILE A 93 0.50 7.57 14.78
N GLU A 94 1.57 7.07 15.39
CA GLU A 94 1.49 6.43 16.70
C GLU A 94 0.87 7.39 17.75
N ASP A 95 1.29 8.66 17.72
CA ASP A 95 0.77 9.68 18.62
C ASP A 95 -0.72 9.93 18.38
N VAL A 96 -1.15 9.97 17.11
CA VAL A 96 -2.56 10.13 16.75
C VAL A 96 -3.40 8.98 17.27
N LEU A 97 -2.96 7.74 17.05
CA LEU A 97 -3.68 6.55 17.50
C LEU A 97 -3.78 6.51 19.03
N ASN A 98 -2.70 6.84 19.73
CA ASN A 98 -2.69 6.92 21.18
C ASN A 98 -3.66 7.99 21.67
N CYS A 99 -3.70 9.14 21.03
CA CYS A 99 -4.63 10.22 21.37
C CYS A 99 -6.09 9.76 21.23
N LEU A 100 -6.41 9.07 20.12
CA LEU A 100 -7.76 8.55 19.91
C LEU A 100 -8.15 7.52 20.97
N ASN A 101 -7.22 6.63 21.32
CA ASN A 101 -7.44 5.62 22.36
C ASN A 101 -7.65 6.27 23.73
N ASP A 102 -6.86 7.29 24.08
CA ASP A 102 -6.99 8.01 25.35
C ASP A 102 -8.34 8.73 25.46
N LYS A 103 -8.86 9.23 24.36
CA LYS A 103 -10.17 9.88 24.30
C LYS A 103 -11.32 8.88 24.11
N LYS A 104 -11.01 7.59 24.06
CA LYS A 104 -11.97 6.50 23.82
C LYS A 104 -12.75 6.66 22.52
N ILE A 105 -12.10 7.22 21.50
CA ILE A 105 -12.64 7.33 20.16
C ILE A 105 -12.24 6.06 19.39
N LYS A 106 -13.23 5.37 18.83
CA LYS A 106 -12.97 4.18 18.01
C LYS A 106 -12.37 4.59 16.68
N TRP A 107 -11.46 3.78 16.18
CA TRP A 107 -10.89 3.98 14.85
C TRP A 107 -10.82 2.64 14.10
N GLY A 108 -10.83 2.74 12.79
CA GLY A 108 -10.76 1.57 11.92
C GLY A 108 -10.05 1.91 10.62
N ILE A 109 -9.86 0.92 9.79
CA ILE A 109 -9.11 1.03 8.55
C ILE A 109 -10.05 0.72 7.37
N MET A 110 -10.08 1.63 6.39
CA MET A 110 -10.72 1.43 5.10
C MET A 110 -9.63 1.45 4.04
N THR A 111 -9.45 0.33 3.33
CA THR A 111 -8.35 0.21 2.38
C THR A 111 -8.75 -0.58 1.14
N ASN A 112 -8.16 -0.22 0.00
CA ASN A 112 -8.26 -1.00 -1.23
C ASN A 112 -7.26 -2.16 -1.28
N LYS A 113 -6.37 -2.26 -0.28
CA LYS A 113 -5.39 -3.34 -0.20
C LYS A 113 -6.10 -4.67 0.03
N PRO A 114 -5.74 -5.75 -0.70
CA PRO A 114 -6.32 -7.06 -0.46
C PRO A 114 -6.16 -7.48 1.00
N ARG A 115 -7.22 -8.10 1.54
CA ARG A 115 -7.28 -8.47 2.96
C ARG A 115 -6.10 -9.31 3.42
N ARG A 116 -5.65 -10.25 2.57
CA ARG A 116 -4.52 -11.13 2.88
C ARG A 116 -3.24 -10.37 3.25
N PHE A 117 -3.04 -9.17 2.70
CA PHE A 117 -1.90 -8.31 3.04
C PHE A 117 -2.22 -7.38 4.20
N ALA A 118 -3.43 -6.79 4.19
CA ALA A 118 -3.81 -5.80 5.19
C ALA A 118 -3.87 -6.38 6.60
N GLU A 119 -4.41 -7.58 6.77
CA GLU A 119 -4.50 -8.22 8.09
C GLU A 119 -3.13 -8.45 8.71
N GLY A 120 -2.17 -8.96 7.94
CA GLY A 120 -0.81 -9.18 8.42
C GLY A 120 -0.13 -7.88 8.84
N ILE A 121 -0.30 -6.83 8.05
CA ILE A 121 0.26 -5.50 8.35
C ILE A 121 -0.36 -4.93 9.62
N VAL A 122 -1.68 -5.00 9.74
CA VAL A 122 -2.37 -4.48 10.94
C VAL A 122 -1.90 -5.20 12.19
N GLN A 123 -1.79 -6.53 12.15
CA GLN A 123 -1.34 -7.31 13.29
C GLN A 123 0.12 -7.01 13.66
N SER A 124 1.01 -6.84 12.69
CA SER A 124 2.43 -6.67 12.98
C SER A 124 2.85 -5.22 13.23
N LYS A 125 2.13 -4.23 12.68
CA LYS A 125 2.54 -2.81 12.77
C LYS A 125 1.62 -1.95 13.62
N LEU A 126 0.34 -2.31 13.75
CA LEU A 126 -0.68 -1.48 14.40
C LEU A 126 -1.30 -2.10 15.65
N SER A 127 -1.08 -3.37 15.92
CA SER A 127 -1.62 -3.97 17.14
C SER A 127 -0.85 -3.46 18.35
N ALA A 128 -1.59 -3.01 19.31
CA ALA A 128 -1.04 -2.55 20.58
C ALA A 128 -0.69 -3.73 21.47
#